data_d4eab8abe9a8d9fb9b38409316d25278
#
_entry.id   d4eab8abe9a8d9fb9b38409316d25278
#
_cell.length_a   1.000
_cell.length_b   1.000
_cell.length_c   1.000
_cell.angle_alpha   90.00
_cell.angle_beta   90.00
_cell.angle_gamma   90.00
#
_symmetry.space_group_name_H-M   'P 1'
#
loop_
_entity.id
_entity.type
_entity.pdbx_description
1 polymer ?
#
loop_
_entity_poly.entity_id
_entity_poly.type
_entity_poly.pdbx_seq_one_letter_code
_entity_poly.pdbx_strand_id
1 'polypeptide(L)'
;VDALKDSGAKRFMLPDTLGILNPQLTAAFMSMMCSRYPDLHFDFHAHNDYDLAPGNVLAAVLAGCRGVHTAVNGVGERAGNAALSSVQAILKDHAHVRTNIREENLGKVSTTVESMSGIAIPPNEPIVGENVFTQVAGVHADGDKKNNLYCNDLLPERFGRKREYALG
;
A
#
# COMPACT_ATOMS: atom_id res chain seq x y z
N VAL A 1 -16.97 -13.63 -15.32
CA VAL A 1 -17.94 -12.58 -14.96
C VAL A 1 -19.26 -12.80 -15.68
N ASP A 2 -19.27 -12.97 -17.02
CA ASP A 2 -20.51 -13.10 -17.80
C ASP A 2 -21.51 -14.13 -17.24
N ALA A 3 -21.04 -15.30 -16.79
CA ALA A 3 -21.88 -16.34 -16.21
C ALA A 3 -22.44 -16.00 -14.82
N LEU A 4 -21.89 -15.00 -14.13
CA LEU A 4 -22.21 -14.68 -12.73
C LEU A 4 -22.83 -13.29 -12.54
N LYS A 5 -22.77 -12.41 -13.54
CA LYS A 5 -23.22 -11.01 -13.40
C LYS A 5 -24.71 -10.90 -13.00
N ASP A 6 -25.52 -11.87 -13.41
CA ASP A 6 -26.96 -11.92 -13.16
C ASP A 6 -27.31 -12.80 -11.95
N SER A 7 -26.31 -13.33 -11.22
CA SER A 7 -26.50 -14.21 -10.07
C SER A 7 -26.92 -13.50 -8.78
N GLY A 8 -26.95 -12.16 -8.78
CA GLY A 8 -27.16 -11.34 -7.60
C GLY A 8 -25.87 -11.00 -6.84
N ALA A 9 -24.70 -11.46 -7.30
CA ALA A 9 -23.40 -11.05 -6.75
C ALA A 9 -23.21 -9.53 -6.88
N LYS A 10 -22.80 -8.88 -5.79
CA LYS A 10 -22.65 -7.41 -5.76
C LYS A 10 -21.22 -6.96 -6.03
N ARG A 11 -20.25 -7.82 -5.77
CA ARG A 11 -18.82 -7.51 -5.89
C ARG A 11 -18.10 -8.70 -6.52
N PHE A 12 -17.13 -8.40 -7.35
CA PHE A 12 -16.28 -9.39 -8.00
C PHE A 12 -14.82 -9.12 -7.66
N MET A 13 -14.20 -10.04 -6.95
CA MET A 13 -12.77 -9.95 -6.66
C MET A 13 -11.98 -10.50 -7.85
N LEU A 14 -11.01 -9.71 -8.30
CA LEU A 14 -10.06 -10.07 -9.36
C LEU A 14 -8.66 -10.22 -8.72
N PRO A 15 -8.19 -11.47 -8.50
CA PRO A 15 -6.93 -11.69 -7.82
C PRO A 15 -5.76 -11.81 -8.79
N ASP A 16 -4.62 -11.22 -8.42
CA ASP A 16 -3.30 -11.63 -8.88
C ASP A 16 -2.75 -12.69 -7.92
N THR A 17 -3.27 -13.92 -8.06
CA THR A 17 -3.00 -15.03 -7.14
C THR A 17 -1.52 -15.42 -7.08
N LEU A 18 -0.79 -15.26 -8.17
CA LEU A 18 0.63 -15.63 -8.26
C LEU A 18 1.57 -14.43 -8.08
N GLY A 19 1.02 -13.22 -7.92
CA GLY A 19 1.81 -11.99 -7.77
C GLY A 19 2.68 -11.67 -8.99
N ILE A 20 2.23 -12.02 -10.20
CA ILE A 20 3.02 -11.90 -11.44
C ILE A 20 2.70 -10.66 -12.27
N LEU A 21 1.66 -9.93 -11.94
CA LEU A 21 1.31 -8.71 -12.64
C LEU A 21 2.30 -7.59 -12.33
N ASN A 22 2.45 -6.70 -13.29
CA ASN A 22 3.09 -5.40 -13.10
C ASN A 22 2.05 -4.28 -13.24
N PRO A 23 2.36 -3.02 -12.89
CA PRO A 23 1.40 -1.93 -12.93
C PRO A 23 0.76 -1.71 -14.31
N GLN A 24 1.51 -1.88 -15.42
CA GLN A 24 1.00 -1.71 -16.78
C GLN A 24 -0.03 -2.79 -17.13
N LEU A 25 0.27 -4.05 -16.85
CA LEU A 25 -0.65 -5.17 -17.08
C LEU A 25 -1.88 -5.06 -16.19
N THR A 26 -1.71 -4.67 -14.93
CA THR A 26 -2.81 -4.44 -14.00
C THR A 26 -3.74 -3.34 -14.49
N ALA A 27 -3.19 -2.20 -14.90
CA ALA A 27 -3.98 -1.09 -15.44
C ALA A 27 -4.76 -1.51 -16.70
N ALA A 28 -4.11 -2.20 -17.63
CA ALA A 28 -4.75 -2.68 -18.87
C ALA A 28 -5.90 -3.66 -18.56
N PHE A 29 -5.65 -4.62 -17.68
CA PHE A 29 -6.65 -5.62 -17.29
C PHE A 29 -7.83 -4.98 -16.57
N MET A 30 -7.59 -4.12 -15.58
CA MET A 30 -8.65 -3.48 -14.82
C MET A 30 -9.45 -2.50 -15.67
N SER A 31 -8.81 -1.71 -16.54
CA SER A 31 -9.52 -0.82 -17.48
C SER A 31 -10.43 -1.61 -18.41
N MET A 32 -9.96 -2.74 -18.94
CA MET A 32 -10.78 -3.63 -19.76
C MET A 32 -12.01 -4.15 -19.00
N MET A 33 -11.81 -4.61 -17.76
CA MET A 33 -12.88 -5.15 -16.92
C MET A 33 -13.90 -4.08 -16.54
N CYS A 34 -13.44 -2.91 -16.06
CA CYS A 34 -14.32 -1.80 -15.69
C CYS A 34 -15.09 -1.23 -16.89
N SER A 35 -14.46 -1.16 -18.07
CA SER A 35 -15.14 -0.70 -19.29
C SER A 35 -16.15 -1.69 -19.82
N ARG A 36 -15.85 -3.00 -19.74
CA ARG A 36 -16.76 -4.06 -20.20
C ARG A 36 -17.98 -4.23 -19.28
N TYR A 37 -17.83 -3.93 -17.99
CA TYR A 37 -18.87 -4.12 -16.98
C TYR A 37 -19.00 -2.88 -16.10
N PRO A 38 -19.48 -1.75 -16.64
CA PRO A 38 -19.46 -0.45 -15.92
C PRO A 38 -20.33 -0.43 -14.67
N ASP A 39 -21.35 -1.28 -14.60
CA ASP A 39 -22.29 -1.36 -13.47
C ASP A 39 -21.82 -2.32 -12.37
N LEU A 40 -20.74 -3.08 -12.58
CA LEU A 40 -20.24 -4.01 -11.60
C LEU A 40 -19.16 -3.38 -10.70
N HIS A 41 -19.12 -3.86 -9.46
CA HIS A 41 -18.10 -3.49 -8.50
C HIS A 41 -16.96 -4.52 -8.55
N PHE A 42 -15.75 -4.05 -8.88
CA PHE A 42 -14.54 -4.87 -8.85
C PHE A 42 -13.67 -4.51 -7.65
N ASP A 43 -13.20 -5.57 -6.98
CA ASP A 43 -12.13 -5.52 -5.99
C ASP A 43 -10.86 -6.12 -6.59
N PHE A 44 -9.72 -5.54 -6.29
CA PHE A 44 -8.41 -6.09 -6.67
C PHE A 44 -7.68 -6.65 -5.46
N HIS A 45 -7.13 -7.86 -5.61
CA HIS A 45 -6.33 -8.55 -4.60
C HIS A 45 -4.97 -8.87 -5.18
N ALA A 46 -3.90 -8.28 -4.63
CA ALA A 46 -2.54 -8.43 -5.13
C ALA A 46 -1.65 -9.17 -4.14
N HIS A 47 -1.01 -10.26 -4.60
CA HIS A 47 0.14 -10.84 -3.93
C HIS A 47 1.43 -10.10 -4.29
N ASN A 48 2.47 -10.22 -3.42
CA ASN A 48 3.65 -9.37 -3.43
C ASN A 48 4.94 -10.08 -3.88
N ASP A 49 4.83 -11.14 -4.69
CA ASP A 49 5.94 -12.01 -5.04
C ASP A 49 7.10 -11.30 -5.77
N TYR A 50 6.80 -10.24 -6.54
CA TYR A 50 7.80 -9.37 -7.17
C TYR A 50 7.94 -8.01 -6.49
N ASP A 51 7.42 -7.84 -5.27
CA ASP A 51 7.41 -6.56 -4.55
C ASP A 51 6.67 -5.43 -5.30
N LEU A 52 5.68 -5.80 -6.10
CA LEU A 52 4.89 -4.86 -6.92
C LEU A 52 3.45 -4.67 -6.44
N ALA A 53 3.03 -5.37 -5.37
CA ALA A 53 1.63 -5.35 -4.95
C ALA A 53 1.08 -3.95 -4.65
N PRO A 54 1.75 -3.06 -3.91
CA PRO A 54 1.26 -1.69 -3.69
C PRO A 54 1.16 -0.87 -5.00
N GLY A 55 2.12 -1.02 -5.90
CA GLY A 55 2.11 -0.37 -7.21
C GLY A 55 0.99 -0.88 -8.12
N ASN A 56 0.74 -2.20 -8.09
CA ASN A 56 -0.37 -2.81 -8.82
C ASN A 56 -1.73 -2.35 -8.27
N VAL A 57 -1.87 -2.20 -6.94
CA VAL A 57 -3.08 -1.64 -6.32
C VAL A 57 -3.32 -0.21 -6.78
N LEU A 58 -2.30 0.64 -6.82
CA LEU A 58 -2.42 2.00 -7.37
C LEU A 58 -2.91 1.97 -8.82
N ALA A 59 -2.28 1.15 -9.66
CA ALA A 59 -2.64 1.01 -11.06
C ALA A 59 -4.10 0.52 -11.24
N ALA A 60 -4.55 -0.42 -10.41
CA ALA A 60 -5.92 -0.93 -10.43
C ALA A 60 -6.94 0.17 -10.06
N VAL A 61 -6.67 0.96 -9.02
CA VAL A 61 -7.55 2.05 -8.58
C VAL A 61 -7.64 3.16 -9.64
N LEU A 62 -6.51 3.56 -10.22
CA LEU A 62 -6.48 4.55 -11.30
C LEU A 62 -7.21 4.06 -12.56
N ALA A 63 -7.29 2.74 -12.77
CA ALA A 63 -8.02 2.10 -13.86
C ALA A 63 -9.52 1.86 -13.56
N GLY A 64 -10.03 2.31 -12.41
CA GLY A 64 -11.47 2.26 -12.06
C GLY A 64 -11.88 1.18 -11.08
N CYS A 65 -10.94 0.43 -10.50
CA CYS A 65 -11.21 -0.50 -9.40
C CYS A 65 -11.78 0.25 -8.20
N ARG A 66 -12.82 -0.30 -7.57
CA ARG A 66 -13.54 0.39 -6.48
C ARG A 66 -13.23 -0.16 -5.09
N GLY A 67 -12.57 -1.31 -5.00
CA GLY A 67 -12.15 -1.90 -3.74
C GLY A 67 -10.80 -2.58 -3.86
N VAL A 68 -10.04 -2.61 -2.77
CA VAL A 68 -8.73 -3.25 -2.72
C VAL A 68 -8.60 -4.09 -1.46
N HIS A 69 -7.94 -5.23 -1.58
CA HIS A 69 -7.63 -6.06 -0.43
C HIS A 69 -6.21 -5.81 0.02
N THR A 70 -6.05 -5.60 1.31
CA THR A 70 -4.74 -5.36 1.94
C THR A 70 -4.59 -6.20 3.21
N ALA A 71 -3.36 -6.42 3.63
CA ALA A 71 -3.05 -7.03 4.91
C ALA A 71 -2.16 -6.10 5.74
N VAL A 72 -2.37 -6.06 7.06
CA VAL A 72 -1.44 -5.37 7.96
C VAL A 72 -0.08 -6.05 7.85
N ASN A 73 1.00 -5.27 7.72
CA ASN A 73 2.38 -5.75 7.48
C ASN A 73 2.54 -6.62 6.23
N GLY A 74 1.57 -6.59 5.32
CA GLY A 74 1.62 -7.41 4.11
C GLY A 74 1.58 -8.92 4.36
N VAL A 75 1.22 -9.39 5.55
CA VAL A 75 1.22 -10.83 5.86
C VAL A 75 0.32 -11.60 4.90
N GLY A 76 0.72 -12.83 4.53
CA GLY A 76 -0.02 -13.68 3.61
C GLY A 76 0.83 -14.81 3.05
N GLU A 77 0.30 -15.49 2.05
CA GLU A 77 0.98 -16.58 1.37
C GLU A 77 2.27 -16.11 0.69
N ARG A 78 3.33 -16.91 0.75
CA ARG A 78 4.65 -16.70 0.10
C ARG A 78 5.29 -15.37 0.53
N ALA A 79 5.36 -14.39 -0.39
CA ALA A 79 5.87 -13.04 -0.11
C ALA A 79 4.80 -12.07 0.45
N GLY A 80 3.60 -12.59 0.72
CA GLY A 80 2.51 -11.84 1.32
C GLY A 80 1.62 -11.10 0.33
N ASN A 81 0.91 -10.10 0.84
CA ASN A 81 -0.08 -9.30 0.15
C ASN A 81 0.34 -7.82 0.10
N ALA A 82 -0.44 -7.00 -0.59
CA ALA A 82 -0.28 -5.55 -0.52
C ALA A 82 -0.41 -5.05 0.93
N ALA A 83 0.64 -4.41 1.45
CA ALA A 83 0.68 -3.90 2.82
C ALA A 83 -0.27 -2.71 2.99
N LEU A 84 -1.11 -2.76 4.03
CA LEU A 84 -2.11 -1.72 4.33
C LEU A 84 -1.47 -0.32 4.43
N SER A 85 -0.34 -0.21 5.11
CA SER A 85 0.37 1.06 5.33
C SER A 85 0.81 1.70 4.02
N SER A 86 1.46 0.93 3.15
CA SER A 86 1.93 1.38 1.84
C SER A 86 0.76 1.75 0.93
N VAL A 87 -0.27 0.91 0.88
CA VAL A 87 -1.47 1.15 0.05
C VAL A 87 -2.19 2.42 0.50
N GLN A 88 -2.38 2.62 1.82
CA GLN A 88 -3.02 3.82 2.35
C GLN A 88 -2.27 5.10 1.93
N ALA A 89 -0.95 5.12 2.11
CA ALA A 89 -0.12 6.27 1.75
C ALA A 89 -0.16 6.53 0.24
N ILE A 90 0.07 5.50 -0.59
CA ILE A 90 0.09 5.62 -2.06
C ILE A 90 -1.27 6.11 -2.59
N LEU A 91 -2.38 5.55 -2.13
CA LEU A 91 -3.70 5.94 -2.63
C LEU A 91 -4.06 7.37 -2.24
N LYS A 92 -3.67 7.82 -1.05
CA LYS A 92 -3.88 9.19 -0.61
C LYS A 92 -3.03 10.17 -1.43
N ASP A 93 -1.74 9.89 -1.59
CA ASP A 93 -0.77 10.83 -2.15
C ASP A 93 -0.81 10.86 -3.69
N HIS A 94 -1.04 9.72 -4.34
CA HIS A 94 -0.97 9.60 -5.80
C HIS A 94 -2.32 9.40 -6.51
N ALA A 95 -3.33 8.90 -5.82
CA ALA A 95 -4.68 8.74 -6.39
C ALA A 95 -5.70 9.69 -5.74
N HIS A 96 -5.30 10.47 -4.75
CA HIS A 96 -6.15 11.41 -3.99
C HIS A 96 -7.41 10.76 -3.39
N VAL A 97 -7.31 9.46 -3.08
CA VAL A 97 -8.40 8.71 -2.46
C VAL A 97 -8.49 9.07 -0.98
N ARG A 98 -9.70 9.43 -0.55
CA ARG A 98 -10.00 9.64 0.87
C ARG A 98 -10.52 8.34 1.47
N THR A 99 -9.89 7.92 2.55
CA THR A 99 -10.34 6.79 3.38
C THR A 99 -10.64 7.27 4.80
N ASN A 100 -11.25 6.40 5.61
CA ASN A 100 -11.44 6.65 7.03
C ASN A 100 -10.30 6.06 7.89
N ILE A 101 -9.21 5.63 7.28
CA ILE A 101 -8.04 5.09 7.99
C ILE A 101 -7.29 6.25 8.63
N ARG A 102 -7.07 6.12 9.94
CA ARG A 102 -6.25 7.04 10.71
C ARG A 102 -4.79 6.63 10.61
N GLU A 103 -4.02 7.38 9.83
CA GLU A 103 -2.62 7.07 9.52
C GLU A 103 -1.74 7.04 10.76
N GLU A 104 -2.05 7.87 11.76
CA GLU A 104 -1.34 7.90 13.05
C GLU A 104 -1.44 6.60 13.85
N ASN A 105 -2.39 5.74 13.53
CA ASN A 105 -2.55 4.44 14.20
C ASN A 105 -1.87 3.28 13.45
N LEU A 106 -1.36 3.49 12.24
CA LEU A 106 -0.80 2.41 11.42
C LEU A 106 0.38 1.72 12.11
N GLY A 107 1.29 2.48 12.73
CA GLY A 107 2.40 1.90 13.50
C GLY A 107 1.93 1.03 14.66
N LYS A 108 0.93 1.48 15.43
CA LYS A 108 0.38 0.71 16.55
C LYS A 108 -0.29 -0.58 16.07
N VAL A 109 -1.07 -0.51 15.01
CA VAL A 109 -1.71 -1.71 14.43
C VAL A 109 -0.66 -2.69 13.92
N SER A 110 0.39 -2.16 13.28
CA SER A 110 1.52 -2.94 12.76
C SER A 110 2.23 -3.72 13.87
N THR A 111 2.63 -3.04 14.96
CA THR A 111 3.28 -3.71 16.11
C THR A 111 2.34 -4.68 16.84
N THR A 112 1.04 -4.42 16.85
CA THR A 112 0.07 -5.36 17.41
C THR A 112 0.03 -6.66 16.60
N VAL A 113 -0.03 -6.57 15.27
CA VAL A 113 -0.03 -7.76 14.40
C VAL A 113 1.31 -8.49 14.47
N GLU A 114 2.45 -7.78 14.52
CA GLU A 114 3.76 -8.38 14.76
C GLU A 114 3.77 -9.23 16.04
N SER A 115 3.32 -8.65 17.15
CA SER A 115 3.26 -9.33 18.45
C SER A 115 2.35 -10.57 18.43
N MET A 116 1.22 -10.50 17.73
CA MET A 116 0.25 -11.59 17.66
C MET A 116 0.66 -12.71 16.70
N SER A 117 1.30 -12.35 15.58
CA SER A 117 1.71 -13.32 14.55
C SER A 117 3.09 -13.92 14.78
N GLY A 118 3.95 -13.25 15.55
CA GLY A 118 5.37 -13.59 15.69
C GLY A 118 6.21 -13.29 14.43
N ILE A 119 5.63 -12.63 13.42
CA ILE A 119 6.34 -12.24 12.20
C ILE A 119 6.89 -10.83 12.41
N ALA A 120 8.21 -10.72 12.50
CA ALA A 120 8.89 -9.44 12.76
C ALA A 120 8.75 -8.48 11.59
N ILE A 121 8.58 -7.19 11.91
CA ILE A 121 8.58 -6.10 10.93
C ILE A 121 10.04 -5.78 10.58
N PRO A 122 10.43 -5.80 9.30
CA PRO A 122 11.74 -5.31 8.92
C PRO A 122 11.94 -3.86 9.35
N PRO A 123 13.11 -3.46 9.90
CA PRO A 123 13.34 -2.08 10.33
C PRO A 123 13.19 -1.04 9.23
N ASN A 124 13.36 -1.44 7.97
CA ASN A 124 13.18 -0.62 6.76
C ASN A 124 11.82 -0.84 6.07
N GLU A 125 10.87 -1.52 6.72
CA GLU A 125 9.53 -1.70 6.13
C GLU A 125 8.88 -0.32 5.86
N PRO A 126 8.41 -0.04 4.65
CA PRO A 126 7.83 1.25 4.32
C PRO A 126 6.75 1.67 5.33
N ILE A 127 6.77 2.94 5.74
CA ILE A 127 5.81 3.60 6.65
C ILE A 127 5.92 3.16 8.11
N VAL A 128 6.02 1.86 8.40
CA VAL A 128 5.88 1.31 9.77
C VAL A 128 7.19 0.84 10.37
N GLY A 129 8.21 0.59 9.59
CA GLY A 129 9.52 0.16 10.05
C GLY A 129 10.19 1.18 10.98
N GLU A 130 11.05 0.69 11.86
CA GLU A 130 11.71 1.52 12.88
C GLU A 130 12.53 2.66 12.26
N ASN A 131 13.25 2.36 11.17
CA ASN A 131 14.25 3.27 10.58
C ASN A 131 13.71 4.18 9.47
N VAL A 132 12.44 4.05 9.06
CA VAL A 132 11.92 4.73 7.85
C VAL A 132 11.89 6.26 7.94
N PHE A 133 11.95 6.82 9.16
CA PHE A 133 12.01 8.27 9.39
C PHE A 133 13.33 8.70 10.04
N THR A 134 14.36 7.83 10.01
CA THR A 134 15.67 8.08 10.58
C THR A 134 16.65 8.43 9.47
N GLN A 135 17.36 9.53 9.62
CA GLN A 135 18.43 9.96 8.73
C GLN A 135 19.79 9.74 9.39
N VAL A 136 20.67 9.02 8.71
CA VAL A 136 22.03 8.71 9.24
C VAL A 136 23.14 9.47 8.51
N ALA A 137 22.89 9.99 7.31
CA ALA A 137 23.86 10.76 6.56
C ALA A 137 23.88 12.23 7.02
N GLY A 138 25.06 12.74 7.39
CA GLY A 138 25.22 14.13 7.84
C GLY A 138 24.76 15.16 6.81
N VAL A 139 24.96 14.89 5.50
CA VAL A 139 24.49 15.75 4.41
C VAL A 139 22.95 15.85 4.36
N HIS A 140 22.23 14.78 4.66
CA HIS A 140 20.78 14.79 4.73
C HIS A 140 20.28 15.59 5.95
N ALA A 141 20.89 15.39 7.12
CA ALA A 141 20.57 16.13 8.32
C ALA A 141 20.82 17.65 8.17
N ASP A 142 21.91 18.03 7.51
CA ASP A 142 22.22 19.43 7.21
C ASP A 142 21.25 20.05 6.18
N GLY A 143 20.90 19.31 5.14
CA GLY A 143 19.94 19.75 4.12
C GLY A 143 18.53 19.94 4.68
N ASP A 144 18.09 19.05 5.56
CA ASP A 144 16.80 19.17 6.26
C ASP A 144 16.73 20.39 7.17
N LYS A 145 17.82 20.68 7.92
CA LYS A 145 17.89 21.86 8.78
C LYS A 145 17.86 23.17 8.00
N LYS A 146 18.41 23.18 6.79
CA LYS A 146 18.50 24.39 5.96
C LYS A 146 17.20 24.70 5.22
N ASN A 147 16.61 23.73 4.53
CA ASN A 147 15.43 23.97 3.66
C ASN A 147 14.54 22.73 3.48
N ASN A 148 14.56 21.76 4.36
CA ASN A 148 13.81 20.51 4.21
C ASN A 148 14.09 19.81 2.86
N LEU A 149 15.34 19.82 2.39
CA LEU A 149 15.73 19.33 1.06
C LEU A 149 15.47 17.84 0.84
N TYR A 150 15.40 17.07 1.93
CA TYR A 150 15.18 15.63 1.91
C TYR A 150 13.81 15.24 2.50
N CYS A 151 12.85 16.18 2.49
CA CYS A 151 11.46 15.90 2.83
C CYS A 151 10.68 15.48 1.59
N ASN A 152 9.74 14.56 1.80
CA ASN A 152 8.72 14.15 0.85
C ASN A 152 7.34 14.22 1.52
N ASP A 153 6.28 13.81 0.83
CA ASP A 153 4.90 13.84 1.34
C ASP A 153 4.64 12.85 2.48
N LEU A 154 5.56 11.89 2.69
CA LEU A 154 5.52 10.93 3.81
C LEU A 154 6.08 11.58 5.07
N LEU A 155 5.42 12.63 5.55
CA LEU A 155 5.80 13.32 6.78
C LEU A 155 5.62 12.40 7.99
N PRO A 156 6.62 12.27 8.89
CA PRO A 156 6.53 11.39 10.07
C PRO A 156 5.31 11.67 10.94
N GLU A 157 4.92 12.94 11.07
CA GLU A 157 3.79 13.39 11.89
C GLU A 157 2.45 12.80 11.43
N ARG A 158 2.28 12.53 10.13
CA ARG A 158 1.09 11.83 9.59
C ARG A 158 0.90 10.47 10.23
N PHE A 159 2.01 9.82 10.60
CA PHE A 159 2.05 8.46 11.14
C PHE A 159 2.27 8.42 12.65
N GLY A 160 2.08 9.55 13.33
CA GLY A 160 2.28 9.69 14.78
C GLY A 160 3.74 9.53 15.21
N ARG A 161 4.69 9.79 14.30
CA ARG A 161 6.13 9.65 14.53
C ARG A 161 6.84 10.98 14.40
N LYS A 162 8.13 10.98 14.68
CA LYS A 162 9.02 12.12 14.52
C LYS A 162 10.18 11.73 13.61
N ARG A 163 10.77 12.73 12.95
CA ARG A 163 12.04 12.55 12.25
C ARG A 163 13.16 12.38 13.26
N GLU A 164 14.00 11.41 13.01
CA GLU A 164 15.13 11.07 13.86
C GLU A 164 16.45 11.22 13.09
N TYR A 165 17.51 11.51 13.81
CA TYR A 165 18.86 11.60 13.26
C TYR A 165 19.77 10.72 14.11
N ALA A 166 20.36 9.69 13.50
CA ALA A 166 21.33 8.84 14.13
C ALA A 166 22.73 9.15 13.58
N LEU A 167 23.74 9.03 14.43
CA LEU A 167 25.13 9.06 14.00
C LEU A 167 25.44 7.68 13.37
N GLY A 168 25.87 7.68 12.13
CA GLY A 168 26.34 6.49 11.43
C GLY A 168 27.76 6.15 11.81
#